data_36b810fe5a6d043e018cb3696dfaeef4
#
_entry.id   36b810fe5a6d043e018cb3696dfaeef4
#
_cell.length_a   1.000
_cell.length_b   1.000
_cell.length_c   1.000
_cell.angle_alpha   90.00
_cell.angle_beta   90.00
_cell.angle_gamma   90.00
#
_symmetry.space_group_name_H-M   'P 1'
#
loop_
_entity.id
_entity.type
_entity.pdbx_description
1 polymer ?
#
loop_
_entity_poly.entity_id
_entity_poly.type
_entity_poly.pdbx_seq_one_letter_code
_entity_poly.pdbx_strand_id
1 'polypeptide(L)'
;MISAPYLSFAAGIAMFSLVKPGRLLALAVVPALLLGVGGAAVAATHTLTVTVVNRNGVKVKAGLRLVDVVSSSIYSATSGTAKKLPKGTYAVLTSVTTGNTITLSGKAVKVSGSAKLTIDARQGKGVGLAISPAPTGLERTMTMRICTRTSASEGIDASASPGTKLFIVPFASKYLGFAALGSWSDHSGTSNSYAVLHHTNGVPGGLGRTFSKGQLAAVKVVQKRGPSGSIYSDLAMQAIGSGCGDSLYAGLGGTDRPTATTVFASPGTWDVRVSSSAPTKTGETWNIGSYFAKRTVAAGKTYGLNFFNSAWGPSAQLPVTIRGRISFGLNEMFADPGFPRDGSVEGGDKAVATLDFGGKRVAGKQDKGWEPDSTYLYYTVKKAGWYTLTNTATRYYPEITFPSGMMSTTSRVTYRFQSKPNASALAGVYSAHLLPTGLSLTNKAKAGSTTKVAIRLYRSTVDPDAKRGTDPKLSKLTAQMSPDSGQTWRTVPVQKIGGTWYAMVSNPKTSAVALKVRATVAGGAYTEVTVFRAYGIG
;
A
#
# COMPACT_ATOMS: atom_id res chain seq x y z
N MET A 1 36.88 1.84 3.53
CA MET A 1 35.99 1.82 4.71
C MET A 1 35.62 3.26 5.02
N ILE A 2 34.52 3.76 4.45
CA ILE A 2 33.94 5.06 4.79
C ILE A 2 32.44 4.79 4.86
N SER A 3 31.88 4.84 6.06
CA SER A 3 30.46 4.67 6.33
C SER A 3 29.71 5.95 5.92
N ALA A 4 28.79 5.84 4.98
CA ALA A 4 27.84 6.89 4.65
C ALA A 4 26.65 6.84 5.64
N PRO A 5 26.11 7.99 6.07
CA PRO A 5 24.97 8.03 6.98
C PRO A 5 23.68 7.70 6.22
N TYR A 6 22.89 6.79 6.78
CA TYR A 6 21.54 6.49 6.33
C TYR A 6 20.63 7.70 6.58
N LEU A 7 20.21 8.34 5.50
CA LEU A 7 19.13 9.32 5.52
C LEU A 7 17.80 8.55 5.49
N SER A 8 17.10 8.60 6.62
CA SER A 8 15.72 8.12 6.76
C SER A 8 14.79 9.04 5.98
N PHE A 9 14.33 8.62 4.80
CA PHE A 9 13.23 9.27 4.12
C PHE A 9 11.90 8.72 4.68
N ALA A 10 11.29 9.46 5.59
CA ALA A 10 9.88 9.33 5.89
C ALA A 10 9.09 9.98 4.73
N ALA A 11 8.75 9.21 3.71
CA ALA A 11 7.82 9.66 2.66
C ALA A 11 6.41 9.67 3.23
N GLY A 12 5.97 10.85 3.67
CA GLY A 12 4.57 11.12 3.98
C GLY A 12 3.77 11.09 2.67
N ILE A 13 2.84 10.15 2.56
CA ILE A 13 1.83 10.16 1.50
C ILE A 13 0.88 11.31 1.81
N ALA A 14 1.04 12.43 1.10
CA ALA A 14 0.06 13.50 1.09
C ALA A 14 -1.15 13.03 0.28
N MET A 15 -2.26 12.71 0.95
CA MET A 15 -3.57 12.63 0.31
C MET A 15 -3.95 14.03 -0.18
N PHE A 16 -3.88 14.24 -1.48
CA PHE A 16 -4.46 15.44 -2.09
C PHE A 16 -5.99 15.35 -2.01
N SER A 17 -6.54 16.14 -1.10
CA SER A 17 -7.97 16.46 -1.08
C SER A 17 -8.28 17.32 -2.30
N LEU A 18 -9.09 16.83 -3.23
CA LEU A 18 -9.60 17.55 -4.39
C LEU A 18 -10.49 18.72 -3.94
N VAL A 19 -9.98 19.93 -4.09
CA VAL A 19 -10.75 21.17 -3.99
C VAL A 19 -11.67 21.25 -5.20
N LYS A 20 -12.99 21.31 -4.96
CA LYS A 20 -14.00 21.52 -6.00
C LYS A 20 -13.85 22.91 -6.62
N PRO A 21 -13.85 23.07 -7.94
CA PRO A 21 -13.90 24.39 -8.57
C PRO A 21 -15.30 25.01 -8.38
N GLY A 22 -15.30 26.25 -7.89
CA GLY A 22 -16.50 27.02 -7.64
C GLY A 22 -17.29 27.33 -8.89
N ARG A 23 -18.61 27.30 -8.77
CA ARG A 23 -19.55 27.80 -9.74
C ARG A 23 -19.55 29.33 -9.73
N LEU A 24 -19.31 29.93 -10.89
CA LEU A 24 -19.67 31.33 -11.16
C LEU A 24 -21.18 31.47 -11.07
N LEU A 25 -21.66 32.17 -10.05
CA LEU A 25 -23.06 32.63 -9.94
C LEU A 25 -23.13 34.10 -10.35
N ALA A 26 -24.02 34.35 -11.30
CA ALA A 26 -24.38 35.70 -11.78
C ALA A 26 -24.88 36.57 -10.62
N LEU A 27 -24.38 37.81 -10.59
CA LEU A 27 -24.86 38.85 -9.67
C LEU A 27 -26.34 39.21 -10.00
N ALA A 28 -27.24 38.88 -9.08
CA ALA A 28 -28.51 39.56 -8.95
C ALA A 28 -28.39 40.56 -7.79
N VAL A 29 -28.58 41.82 -8.10
CA VAL A 29 -28.62 42.92 -7.12
C VAL A 29 -29.93 42.84 -6.35
N VAL A 30 -29.86 42.56 -5.05
CA VAL A 30 -30.98 42.67 -4.10
C VAL A 30 -30.61 43.72 -3.04
N PRO A 31 -31.53 44.64 -2.70
CA PRO A 31 -31.20 45.74 -1.81
C PRO A 31 -30.97 45.28 -0.37
N ALA A 32 -30.00 45.91 0.26
CA ALA A 32 -29.51 45.65 1.63
C ALA A 32 -30.62 45.86 2.66
N LEU A 33 -31.02 44.78 3.33
CA LEU A 33 -31.56 44.85 4.68
C LEU A 33 -30.38 44.74 5.64
N LEU A 34 -30.13 45.78 6.41
CA LEU A 34 -29.22 45.80 7.55
C LEU A 34 -29.77 44.86 8.64
N LEU A 35 -29.39 43.59 8.56
CA LEU A 35 -29.45 42.64 9.68
C LEU A 35 -28.12 42.69 10.40
N GLY A 36 -28.17 43.02 11.68
CA GLY A 36 -27.00 43.16 12.54
C GLY A 36 -26.01 42.02 12.38
N VAL A 37 -24.77 42.37 12.11
CA VAL A 37 -23.62 41.46 12.17
C VAL A 37 -23.49 41.02 13.63
N GLY A 38 -24.16 39.94 14.00
CA GLY A 38 -23.82 39.22 15.22
C GLY A 38 -22.36 38.82 15.10
N GLY A 39 -21.48 39.56 15.75
CA GLY A 39 -20.07 39.23 15.82
C GLY A 39 -19.93 37.78 16.28
N ALA A 40 -19.31 36.93 15.48
CA ALA A 40 -18.97 35.59 15.90
C ALA A 40 -18.25 35.72 17.25
N ALA A 41 -18.89 35.26 18.32
CA ALA A 41 -18.30 35.30 19.67
C ALA A 41 -16.96 34.56 19.59
N VAL A 42 -15.86 35.30 19.72
CA VAL A 42 -14.52 34.71 19.78
C VAL A 42 -14.53 33.76 20.98
N ALA A 43 -14.43 32.47 20.71
CA ALA A 43 -14.46 31.46 21.76
C ALA A 43 -13.43 31.81 22.83
N ALA A 44 -13.87 31.91 24.10
CA ALA A 44 -12.99 32.24 25.19
C ALA A 44 -11.82 31.26 25.23
N THR A 45 -10.59 31.80 25.19
CA THR A 45 -9.38 30.99 25.28
C THR A 45 -8.91 30.90 26.73
N HIS A 46 -8.44 29.71 27.08
CA HIS A 46 -7.89 29.40 28.39
C HIS A 46 -6.41 29.07 28.27
N THR A 47 -5.67 29.15 29.35
CA THR A 47 -4.21 28.96 29.31
C THR A 47 -3.82 27.58 29.84
N LEU A 48 -3.01 26.85 29.07
CA LEU A 48 -2.33 25.63 29.53
C LEU A 48 -0.82 25.88 29.62
N THR A 49 -0.23 25.60 30.80
CA THR A 49 1.23 25.59 30.99
C THR A 49 1.69 24.19 31.34
N VAL A 50 2.59 23.61 30.53
CA VAL A 50 3.14 22.27 30.75
C VAL A 50 4.60 22.37 31.14
N THR A 51 4.96 21.81 32.30
CA THR A 51 6.35 21.64 32.73
C THR A 51 6.81 20.23 32.40
N VAL A 52 7.97 20.09 31.78
CA VAL A 52 8.58 18.80 31.48
C VAL A 52 9.89 18.66 32.25
N VAL A 53 10.02 17.53 32.96
CA VAL A 53 11.22 17.20 33.75
C VAL A 53 11.84 15.95 33.11
N ASN A 54 13.13 16.00 32.82
CA ASN A 54 13.87 14.87 32.25
C ASN A 54 14.22 13.80 33.30
N ARG A 55 14.87 12.71 32.91
CA ARG A 55 15.21 11.63 33.84
C ARG A 55 16.27 12.02 34.91
N ASN A 56 16.99 13.12 34.72
CA ASN A 56 17.93 13.66 35.70
C ASN A 56 17.26 14.66 36.67
N GLY A 57 15.94 14.85 36.57
CA GLY A 57 15.22 15.79 37.44
C GLY A 57 15.28 17.24 36.98
N VAL A 58 15.88 17.53 35.81
CA VAL A 58 16.03 18.89 35.29
C VAL A 58 14.81 19.27 34.45
N LYS A 59 14.30 20.51 34.66
CA LYS A 59 13.27 21.07 33.77
C LYS A 59 13.88 21.34 32.39
N VAL A 60 13.22 20.82 31.34
CA VAL A 60 13.71 20.92 29.95
C VAL A 60 12.67 21.59 29.05
N LYS A 61 13.18 22.23 27.99
CA LYS A 61 12.36 22.69 26.88
C LYS A 61 12.10 21.49 25.95
N ALA A 62 10.85 21.05 25.92
CA ALA A 62 10.42 19.92 25.05
C ALA A 62 9.27 20.37 24.17
N GLY A 63 9.23 19.87 22.94
CA GLY A 63 8.09 20.05 22.06
C GLY A 63 6.86 19.32 22.60
N LEU A 64 5.72 19.97 22.54
CA LEU A 64 4.44 19.44 22.98
C LEU A 64 3.49 19.40 21.79
N ARG A 65 2.86 18.24 21.58
CA ARG A 65 1.71 18.09 20.69
C ARG A 65 0.45 18.02 21.54
N LEU A 66 -0.44 18.99 21.36
CA LEU A 66 -1.70 19.10 22.08
C LEU A 66 -2.82 18.75 21.11
N VAL A 67 -3.57 17.71 21.38
CA VAL A 67 -4.66 17.25 20.51
C VAL A 67 -5.97 17.35 21.27
N ASP A 68 -6.92 18.14 20.76
CA ASP A 68 -8.28 18.15 21.29
C ASP A 68 -8.92 16.79 21.02
N VAL A 69 -9.36 16.11 22.10
CA VAL A 69 -9.86 14.73 21.99
C VAL A 69 -11.27 14.62 21.40
N VAL A 70 -11.93 15.74 21.15
CA VAL A 70 -13.27 15.80 20.54
C VAL A 70 -13.18 16.25 19.08
N SER A 71 -12.54 17.39 18.84
CA SER A 71 -12.44 17.96 17.47
C SER A 71 -11.27 17.42 16.66
N SER A 72 -10.33 16.71 17.30
CA SER A 72 -9.06 16.28 16.70
C SER A 72 -8.14 17.44 16.28
N SER A 73 -8.44 18.68 16.68
CA SER A 73 -7.61 19.85 16.38
C SER A 73 -6.25 19.73 17.06
N ILE A 74 -5.18 20.05 16.31
CA ILE A 74 -3.80 19.92 16.77
C ILE A 74 -3.20 21.29 17.04
N TYR A 75 -2.53 21.41 18.19
CA TYR A 75 -1.78 22.61 18.57
C TYR A 75 -0.35 22.23 18.97
N SER A 76 0.62 22.99 18.52
CA SER A 76 2.01 22.87 18.96
C SER A 76 2.30 23.87 20.08
N ALA A 77 3.08 23.43 21.05
CA ALA A 77 3.56 24.28 22.16
C ALA A 77 4.97 23.84 22.59
N THR A 78 5.60 24.64 23.44
CA THR A 78 6.87 24.29 24.08
C THR A 78 6.66 24.27 25.60
N SER A 79 7.24 23.29 26.27
CA SER A 79 7.16 23.19 27.74
C SER A 79 7.73 24.44 28.44
N GLY A 80 7.11 24.82 29.55
CA GLY A 80 7.43 26.04 30.29
C GLY A 80 6.83 27.31 29.69
N THR A 81 6.16 27.25 28.53
CA THR A 81 5.48 28.40 27.90
C THR A 81 3.98 28.21 27.98
N ALA A 82 3.26 29.27 28.34
CA ALA A 82 1.80 29.27 28.39
C ALA A 82 1.20 29.23 26.96
N LYS A 83 0.28 28.31 26.69
CA LYS A 83 -0.44 28.19 25.42
C LYS A 83 -1.91 28.55 25.62
N LYS A 84 -2.44 29.46 24.83
CA LYS A 84 -3.88 29.76 24.77
C LYS A 84 -4.59 28.68 23.95
N LEU A 85 -5.66 28.11 24.50
CA LEU A 85 -6.45 27.03 23.90
C LEU A 85 -7.96 27.32 24.13
N PRO A 86 -8.85 26.90 23.24
CA PRO A 86 -10.28 26.80 23.52
C PRO A 86 -10.57 25.91 24.74
N LYS A 87 -11.74 26.09 25.36
CA LYS A 87 -12.21 25.15 26.39
C LYS A 87 -12.34 23.74 25.79
N GLY A 88 -11.72 22.73 26.43
CA GLY A 88 -11.72 21.37 25.91
C GLY A 88 -10.95 20.38 26.77
N THR A 89 -10.87 19.15 26.32
CA THR A 89 -9.98 18.12 26.86
C THR A 89 -8.87 17.85 25.86
N TYR A 90 -7.64 17.96 26.27
CA TYR A 90 -6.47 17.85 25.41
C TYR A 90 -5.60 16.66 25.80
N ALA A 91 -5.24 15.85 24.84
CA ALA A 91 -4.12 14.93 24.96
C ALA A 91 -2.82 15.71 24.78
N VAL A 92 -1.96 15.71 25.79
CA VAL A 92 -0.65 16.36 25.79
C VAL A 92 0.39 15.27 25.56
N LEU A 93 1.01 15.27 24.38
CA LEU A 93 1.99 14.28 23.95
C LEU A 93 3.38 14.92 23.89
N THR A 94 4.40 14.23 24.41
CA THR A 94 5.79 14.68 24.34
C THR A 94 6.79 13.53 24.39
N SER A 95 7.97 13.77 23.84
CA SER A 95 9.15 12.90 23.93
C SER A 95 10.27 13.64 24.66
N VAL A 96 10.95 12.95 25.56
CA VAL A 96 12.06 13.50 26.36
C VAL A 96 13.27 12.59 26.20
N THR A 97 14.34 13.13 25.65
CA THR A 97 15.64 12.43 25.56
C THR A 97 16.53 12.80 26.74
N THR A 98 17.16 11.80 27.36
CA THR A 98 18.14 11.98 28.45
C THR A 98 19.27 10.98 28.23
N GLY A 99 20.43 11.43 27.73
CA GLY A 99 21.49 10.55 27.30
C GLY A 99 21.01 9.57 26.22
N ASN A 100 21.23 8.28 26.41
CA ASN A 100 20.77 7.21 25.51
C ASN A 100 19.36 6.70 25.84
N THR A 101 18.56 7.50 26.54
CA THR A 101 17.21 7.12 26.96
C THR A 101 16.18 8.06 26.33
N ILE A 102 15.13 7.48 25.73
CA ILE A 102 13.97 8.23 25.23
C ILE A 102 12.76 7.85 26.08
N THR A 103 12.06 8.86 26.60
CA THR A 103 10.83 8.68 27.39
C THR A 103 9.67 9.35 26.68
N LEU A 104 8.65 8.55 26.28
CA LEU A 104 7.37 9.09 25.81
C LEU A 104 6.42 9.34 26.96
N SER A 105 5.62 10.38 26.84
CA SER A 105 4.50 10.66 27.74
C SER A 105 3.29 11.14 26.96
N GLY A 106 2.12 10.63 27.38
CA GLY A 106 0.82 11.11 26.94
C GLY A 106 -0.08 11.28 28.14
N LYS A 107 -0.56 12.50 28.42
CA LYS A 107 -1.52 12.79 29.50
C LYS A 107 -2.71 13.55 28.95
N ALA A 108 -3.92 13.24 29.43
CA ALA A 108 -5.10 14.02 29.11
C ALA A 108 -5.34 15.08 30.20
N VAL A 109 -5.65 16.30 29.79
CA VAL A 109 -5.93 17.45 30.69
C VAL A 109 -7.18 18.18 30.23
N LYS A 110 -8.07 18.52 31.15
CA LYS A 110 -9.22 19.41 30.93
C LYS A 110 -8.79 20.86 31.07
N VAL A 111 -9.05 21.66 30.06
CA VAL A 111 -8.77 23.09 29.99
C VAL A 111 -10.10 23.83 30.00
N SER A 112 -10.48 24.37 31.15
CA SER A 112 -11.71 25.19 31.34
C SER A 112 -11.42 26.51 32.08
N GLY A 113 -10.16 26.80 32.33
CA GLY A 113 -9.55 27.96 32.96
C GLY A 113 -8.04 27.85 32.80
N SER A 114 -7.25 28.52 33.62
CA SER A 114 -5.80 28.36 33.66
C SER A 114 -5.45 26.98 34.21
N ALA A 115 -4.81 26.14 33.41
CA ALA A 115 -4.40 24.79 33.77
C ALA A 115 -2.88 24.64 33.77
N LYS A 116 -2.37 23.84 34.72
CA LYS A 116 -0.95 23.47 34.79
C LYS A 116 -0.82 21.97 34.79
N LEU A 117 0.17 21.45 34.06
CA LEU A 117 0.46 20.01 33.94
C LEU A 117 1.97 19.80 34.11
N THR A 118 2.35 18.79 34.90
CA THR A 118 3.74 18.35 34.97
C THR A 118 3.88 16.95 34.38
N ILE A 119 4.84 16.83 33.48
CA ILE A 119 5.29 15.56 32.91
C ILE A 119 6.70 15.32 33.46
N ASP A 120 6.85 14.24 34.25
CA ASP A 120 8.12 13.87 34.86
C ASP A 120 8.62 12.54 34.25
N ALA A 121 9.67 12.62 33.43
CA ALA A 121 10.24 11.45 32.76
C ALA A 121 10.83 10.41 33.72
N ARG A 122 11.13 10.77 34.99
CA ARG A 122 11.60 9.82 36.02
C ARG A 122 10.54 8.78 36.38
N GLN A 123 9.25 9.12 36.21
CA GLN A 123 8.13 8.18 36.39
C GLN A 123 8.02 7.14 35.28
N GLY A 124 8.81 7.32 34.20
CA GLY A 124 8.81 6.42 33.06
C GLY A 124 9.24 4.99 33.44
N LYS A 125 8.47 4.02 32.98
CA LYS A 125 8.75 2.56 33.08
C LYS A 125 9.35 2.07 31.79
N GLY A 126 10.29 1.10 31.88
CA GLY A 126 10.95 0.53 30.72
C GLY A 126 9.99 -0.22 29.82
N VAL A 127 10.17 -0.07 28.51
CA VAL A 127 9.44 -0.79 27.48
C VAL A 127 10.38 -1.84 26.86
N GLY A 128 9.94 -3.08 26.81
CA GLY A 128 10.73 -4.17 26.22
C GLY A 128 9.87 -5.26 25.65
N LEU A 129 10.12 -5.62 24.39
CA LEU A 129 9.59 -6.82 23.76
C LEU A 129 10.73 -7.82 23.59
N ALA A 130 10.46 -9.10 23.80
CA ALA A 130 11.45 -10.16 23.67
C ALA A 130 10.84 -11.38 22.98
N ILE A 131 11.70 -12.19 22.37
CA ILE A 131 11.37 -13.52 21.83
C ILE A 131 12.09 -14.55 22.68
N SER A 132 11.43 -15.67 22.99
CA SER A 132 12.02 -16.78 23.73
C SER A 132 11.87 -18.09 22.92
N PRO A 133 12.99 -18.81 22.67
CA PRO A 133 14.37 -18.40 22.91
C PRO A 133 14.76 -17.18 22.08
N ALA A 134 15.73 -16.41 22.56
CA ALA A 134 16.20 -15.20 21.85
C ALA A 134 16.76 -15.58 20.47
N PRO A 135 16.35 -14.88 19.38
CA PRO A 135 16.92 -15.11 18.08
C PRO A 135 18.42 -14.79 18.07
N THR A 136 19.22 -15.66 17.47
CA THR A 136 20.67 -15.46 17.31
C THR A 136 21.00 -14.87 15.95
N GLY A 137 22.02 -14.00 15.87
CA GLY A 137 22.48 -13.39 14.62
C GLY A 137 21.51 -12.33 14.03
N LEU A 138 20.47 -11.93 14.78
CA LEU A 138 19.52 -10.91 14.35
C LEU A 138 19.65 -9.67 15.21
N GLU A 139 19.60 -8.52 14.58
CA GLU A 139 19.54 -7.22 15.24
C GLU A 139 18.08 -6.92 15.65
N ARG A 140 17.90 -6.41 16.88
CA ARG A 140 16.60 -5.99 17.38
C ARG A 140 16.39 -4.50 17.18
N THR A 141 15.32 -4.15 16.51
CA THR A 141 14.78 -2.79 16.46
C THR A 141 13.46 -2.75 17.22
N MET A 142 13.20 -1.66 17.92
CA MET A 142 11.92 -1.48 18.63
C MET A 142 11.43 -0.05 18.45
N THR A 143 10.15 0.07 18.07
CA THR A 143 9.45 1.37 17.98
C THR A 143 8.27 1.35 18.92
N MET A 144 8.04 2.44 19.64
CA MET A 144 6.86 2.64 20.46
C MET A 144 6.11 3.90 20.07
N ARG A 145 4.80 3.91 20.29
CA ARG A 145 3.91 5.01 19.98
C ARG A 145 2.90 5.24 21.10
N ILE A 146 2.64 6.50 21.42
CA ILE A 146 1.43 6.93 22.13
C ILE A 146 0.57 7.68 21.13
N CYS A 147 -0.69 7.35 21.02
CA CYS A 147 -1.63 8.05 20.15
C CYS A 147 -2.92 8.42 20.86
N THR A 148 -3.65 9.38 20.29
CA THR A 148 -5.03 9.64 20.68
C THR A 148 -5.94 8.55 20.07
N ARG A 149 -7.01 8.24 20.80
CA ARG A 149 -8.10 7.35 20.32
C ARG A 149 -9.22 8.16 19.67
N THR A 150 -8.84 9.15 18.90
CA THR A 150 -9.73 9.96 18.05
C THR A 150 -9.71 9.40 16.63
N SER A 151 -10.59 9.87 15.77
CA SER A 151 -10.64 9.48 14.36
C SER A 151 -9.34 9.74 13.61
N ALA A 152 -8.57 10.76 14.02
CA ALA A 152 -7.29 11.11 13.40
C ALA A 152 -6.09 10.30 13.93
N SER A 153 -6.25 9.55 15.04
CA SER A 153 -5.18 8.74 15.66
C SER A 153 -3.81 9.46 15.77
N GLU A 154 -3.85 10.74 16.18
CA GLU A 154 -2.66 11.56 16.32
C GLU A 154 -1.71 11.06 17.39
N GLY A 155 -0.41 11.03 17.13
CA GLY A 155 0.53 10.43 18.08
C GLY A 155 1.95 10.96 18.01
N ILE A 156 2.79 10.38 18.85
CA ILE A 156 4.24 10.55 18.87
C ILE A 156 4.90 9.17 18.97
N ASP A 157 6.01 9.02 18.28
CA ASP A 157 6.77 7.79 18.20
C ASP A 157 8.18 7.96 18.80
N ALA A 158 8.77 6.84 19.20
CA ALA A 158 10.19 6.75 19.50
C ALA A 158 10.69 5.37 19.07
N SER A 159 11.86 5.36 18.44
CA SER A 159 12.54 4.13 18.01
C SER A 159 13.84 3.96 18.79
N ALA A 160 14.15 2.71 19.14
CA ALA A 160 15.41 2.32 19.74
C ALA A 160 16.33 1.72 18.68
N SER A 161 17.48 2.36 18.50
CA SER A 161 18.66 1.74 17.90
C SER A 161 19.44 0.96 18.96
N PRO A 162 20.41 0.15 18.61
CA PRO A 162 21.29 -0.52 19.58
C PRO A 162 21.85 0.45 20.63
N GLY A 163 21.71 0.12 21.91
CA GLY A 163 22.12 0.97 23.03
C GLY A 163 21.07 1.99 23.50
N THR A 164 20.01 2.27 22.77
CA THR A 164 18.93 3.17 23.20
C THR A 164 17.91 2.45 24.08
N LYS A 165 17.53 3.08 25.19
CA LYS A 165 16.51 2.57 26.12
C LYS A 165 15.22 3.36 25.98
N LEU A 166 14.10 2.64 25.83
CA LEU A 166 12.76 3.24 25.70
C LEU A 166 11.98 3.15 27.02
N PHE A 167 11.39 4.25 27.39
CA PHE A 167 10.54 4.37 28.57
C PHE A 167 9.23 5.05 28.22
N ILE A 168 8.22 4.78 29.03
CA ILE A 168 6.90 5.42 28.93
C ILE A 168 6.45 5.89 30.32
N VAL A 169 5.92 7.10 30.38
CA VAL A 169 5.25 7.57 31.60
C VAL A 169 3.83 7.02 31.61
N PRO A 170 3.48 6.14 32.58
CA PRO A 170 2.15 5.55 32.65
C PRO A 170 1.06 6.59 32.89
N PHE A 171 -0.07 6.42 32.19
CA PHE A 171 -1.24 7.26 32.42
C PHE A 171 -2.51 6.56 31.93
N ALA A 172 -3.40 6.22 32.88
CA ALA A 172 -4.70 5.65 32.55
C ALA A 172 -5.59 6.71 31.88
N SER A 173 -6.03 6.47 30.66
CA SER A 173 -6.91 7.39 29.94
C SER A 173 -7.67 6.65 28.83
N LYS A 174 -8.98 6.90 28.74
CA LYS A 174 -9.80 6.42 27.64
C LYS A 174 -9.50 7.10 26.30
N TYR A 175 -8.80 8.24 26.34
CA TYR A 175 -8.48 9.04 25.17
C TYR A 175 -7.14 8.68 24.52
N LEU A 176 -6.34 7.85 25.18
CA LEU A 176 -5.02 7.49 24.72
C LEU A 176 -4.92 5.99 24.49
N GLY A 177 -4.06 5.62 23.56
CA GLY A 177 -3.62 4.27 23.31
C GLY A 177 -2.11 4.20 23.27
N PHE A 178 -1.59 2.98 23.40
CA PHE A 178 -0.18 2.70 23.29
C PHE A 178 0.05 1.49 22.39
N ALA A 179 1.16 1.52 21.65
CA ALA A 179 1.66 0.35 20.94
C ALA A 179 3.19 0.31 20.99
N ALA A 180 3.72 -0.90 20.97
CA ALA A 180 5.14 -1.18 20.77
C ALA A 180 5.28 -2.28 19.72
N LEU A 181 6.13 -2.06 18.73
CA LEU A 181 6.50 -3.00 17.69
C LEU A 181 7.99 -3.36 17.87
N GLY A 182 8.28 -4.64 18.00
CA GLY A 182 9.62 -5.17 17.98
C GLY A 182 9.85 -5.96 16.69
N SER A 183 10.98 -5.72 16.04
CA SER A 183 11.45 -6.55 14.92
C SER A 183 12.87 -7.06 15.17
N TRP A 184 13.13 -8.24 14.62
CA TRP A 184 14.47 -8.86 14.61
C TRP A 184 14.78 -9.29 13.19
N SER A 185 15.87 -8.81 12.65
CA SER A 185 16.33 -9.14 11.30
C SER A 185 17.86 -8.97 11.22
N ASP A 186 18.47 -9.60 10.22
CA ASP A 186 19.87 -9.37 9.86
C ASP A 186 20.02 -8.33 8.75
N HIS A 187 18.92 -7.67 8.37
CA HIS A 187 18.79 -6.69 7.28
C HIS A 187 19.18 -7.22 5.89
N SER A 188 19.55 -8.50 5.75
CA SER A 188 19.87 -9.10 4.45
C SER A 188 18.64 -9.46 3.62
N GLY A 189 17.47 -9.50 4.25
CA GLY A 189 16.23 -9.96 3.62
C GLY A 189 16.21 -11.45 3.24
N THR A 190 17.25 -12.21 3.60
CA THR A 190 17.40 -13.63 3.24
C THR A 190 17.19 -14.58 4.42
N SER A 191 17.31 -14.10 5.65
CA SER A 191 17.12 -14.87 6.88
C SER A 191 15.68 -14.78 7.40
N ASN A 192 15.32 -15.74 8.26
CA ASN A 192 14.08 -15.65 9.01
C ASN A 192 14.11 -14.44 9.94
N SER A 193 12.99 -13.76 10.06
CA SER A 193 12.84 -12.54 10.85
C SER A 193 11.62 -12.62 11.77
N TYR A 194 11.48 -11.63 12.67
CA TYR A 194 10.36 -11.55 13.60
C TYR A 194 9.76 -10.16 13.58
N ALA A 195 8.43 -10.08 13.72
CA ALA A 195 7.68 -8.85 13.89
C ALA A 195 6.60 -9.07 14.96
N VAL A 196 6.76 -8.46 16.12
CA VAL A 196 5.78 -8.62 17.22
C VAL A 196 5.24 -7.29 17.68
N LEU A 197 3.93 -7.21 17.77
CA LEU A 197 3.21 -6.03 18.22
C LEU A 197 2.57 -6.31 19.58
N HIS A 198 2.69 -5.34 20.47
CA HIS A 198 1.88 -5.24 21.67
C HIS A 198 1.20 -3.89 21.73
N HIS A 199 -0.12 -3.86 21.91
CA HIS A 199 -0.89 -2.62 21.99
C HIS A 199 -1.92 -2.69 23.10
N THR A 200 -2.27 -1.54 23.65
CA THR A 200 -3.23 -1.40 24.76
C THR A 200 -4.06 -0.14 24.63
N ASN A 201 -5.23 -0.16 25.24
CA ASN A 201 -5.99 1.03 25.56
C ASN A 201 -5.39 1.69 26.80
N GLY A 202 -5.13 2.97 26.74
CA GLY A 202 -4.37 3.69 27.78
C GLY A 202 -2.86 3.54 27.61
N VAL A 203 -2.12 4.07 28.58
CA VAL A 203 -0.66 4.00 28.65
C VAL A 203 -0.29 3.20 29.90
N PRO A 204 0.04 1.90 29.77
CA PRO A 204 0.21 1.01 30.91
C PRO A 204 1.46 1.29 31.77
N GLY A 205 1.47 0.74 32.98
CA GLY A 205 2.52 0.94 33.97
C GLY A 205 3.83 0.17 33.74
N GLY A 206 3.88 -0.67 32.75
CA GLY A 206 5.07 -1.44 32.35
C GLY A 206 4.76 -2.29 31.12
N LEU A 207 5.76 -2.47 30.28
CA LEU A 207 5.61 -3.22 29.03
C LEU A 207 6.87 -4.05 28.77
N GLY A 208 7.06 -5.03 29.64
CA GLY A 208 7.86 -6.18 29.28
C GLY A 208 6.91 -7.27 28.77
N ARG A 209 7.05 -7.67 27.50
CA ARG A 209 6.34 -8.85 26.96
C ARG A 209 7.29 -9.74 26.21
N THR A 210 7.32 -11.01 26.63
CA THR A 210 8.07 -12.05 25.94
C THR A 210 7.10 -12.91 25.16
N PHE A 211 7.44 -13.16 23.88
CA PHE A 211 6.68 -14.05 23.00
C PHE A 211 7.45 -15.36 22.85
N SER A 212 6.80 -16.49 23.08
CA SER A 212 7.35 -17.78 22.67
C SER A 212 7.06 -18.02 21.17
N LYS A 213 7.88 -18.87 20.53
CA LYS A 213 7.71 -19.21 19.10
C LYS A 213 6.32 -19.78 18.81
N GLY A 214 5.72 -20.56 19.73
CA GLY A 214 4.37 -21.11 19.58
C GLY A 214 3.26 -20.06 19.61
N GLN A 215 3.51 -18.88 20.17
CA GLN A 215 2.58 -17.75 20.17
C GLN A 215 2.63 -16.92 18.88
N LEU A 216 3.52 -17.24 17.95
CA LEU A 216 3.69 -16.53 16.70
C LEU A 216 3.12 -17.32 15.53
N ALA A 217 2.69 -16.63 14.49
CA ALA A 217 2.37 -17.20 13.19
C ALA A 217 3.64 -17.25 12.34
N ALA A 218 3.76 -18.24 11.44
CA ALA A 218 4.81 -18.31 10.46
C ALA A 218 4.29 -17.78 9.11
N VAL A 219 4.75 -16.62 8.67
CA VAL A 219 4.44 -16.04 7.36
C VAL A 219 5.59 -16.33 6.42
N LYS A 220 5.42 -17.33 5.55
CA LYS A 220 6.40 -17.68 4.51
C LYS A 220 6.27 -16.67 3.37
N VAL A 221 7.29 -15.87 3.15
CA VAL A 221 7.35 -14.85 2.10
C VAL A 221 8.34 -15.29 1.03
N VAL A 222 7.83 -15.47 -0.18
CA VAL A 222 8.64 -15.75 -1.38
C VAL A 222 8.69 -14.48 -2.20
N GLN A 223 9.90 -13.96 -2.39
CA GLN A 223 10.20 -12.83 -3.26
C GLN A 223 10.88 -13.37 -4.51
N LYS A 224 10.13 -13.51 -5.59
CA LYS A 224 10.67 -13.96 -6.87
C LYS A 224 11.42 -12.83 -7.56
N ARG A 225 12.19 -13.15 -8.59
CA ARG A 225 12.83 -12.14 -9.42
C ARG A 225 11.77 -11.31 -10.14
N GLY A 226 11.78 -10.01 -9.93
CA GLY A 226 10.93 -9.07 -10.65
C GLY A 226 11.24 -9.01 -12.15
N PRO A 227 10.44 -8.27 -12.93
CA PRO A 227 10.56 -8.24 -14.39
C PRO A 227 11.87 -7.62 -14.87
N SER A 228 12.43 -6.67 -14.16
CA SER A 228 13.63 -5.93 -14.56
C SER A 228 14.96 -6.66 -14.27
N GLY A 229 14.92 -7.86 -13.70
CA GLY A 229 16.12 -8.73 -13.57
C GLY A 229 17.01 -8.46 -12.37
N SER A 230 17.57 -7.30 -12.19
CA SER A 230 18.39 -6.92 -11.02
C SER A 230 17.63 -5.90 -10.17
N ILE A 231 16.76 -6.39 -9.32
CA ILE A 231 15.94 -5.56 -8.45
C ILE A 231 16.33 -5.82 -7.02
N TYR A 232 16.62 -4.76 -6.30
CA TYR A 232 16.64 -4.78 -4.86
C TYR A 232 15.21 -4.76 -4.34
N SER A 233 14.87 -5.69 -3.46
CA SER A 233 13.53 -5.75 -2.84
C SER A 233 13.64 -5.66 -1.33
N ASP A 234 12.79 -4.82 -0.72
CA ASP A 234 12.65 -4.65 0.72
C ASP A 234 11.39 -5.32 1.22
N LEU A 235 11.54 -6.09 2.29
CA LEU A 235 10.42 -6.70 3.01
C LEU A 235 10.09 -5.90 4.26
N ALA A 236 8.82 -5.64 4.47
CA ALA A 236 8.34 -4.99 5.67
C ALA A 236 6.96 -5.48 6.11
N MET A 237 6.62 -5.21 7.37
CA MET A 237 5.31 -5.50 7.93
C MET A 237 4.78 -4.30 8.70
N GLN A 238 3.50 -4.00 8.49
CA GLN A 238 2.76 -2.97 9.20
C GLN A 238 1.53 -3.60 9.85
N ALA A 239 1.28 -3.31 11.12
CA ALA A 239 0.07 -3.77 11.78
C ALA A 239 -1.15 -2.97 11.31
N ILE A 240 -2.31 -3.63 11.18
CA ILE A 240 -3.56 -3.02 10.71
C ILE A 240 -4.67 -3.31 11.71
N GLY A 241 -5.51 -2.32 12.02
CA GLY A 241 -6.65 -2.44 12.95
C GLY A 241 -6.24 -2.58 14.41
N SER A 242 -5.03 -2.17 14.76
CA SER A 242 -4.46 -2.20 16.11
C SER A 242 -4.48 -0.83 16.81
N GLY A 243 -5.19 0.15 16.24
CA GLY A 243 -5.24 1.52 16.77
C GLY A 243 -3.88 2.20 16.72
N CYS A 244 -3.24 2.47 17.86
CA CYS A 244 -1.92 3.07 17.91
C CYS A 244 -0.84 2.31 17.11
N GLY A 245 -1.02 1.01 16.92
CA GLY A 245 -0.06 0.18 16.18
C GLY A 245 -0.11 0.37 14.67
N ASP A 246 -1.20 0.91 14.11
CA ASP A 246 -1.42 1.01 12.66
C ASP A 246 -0.39 1.88 11.93
N SER A 247 0.30 2.75 12.65
CA SER A 247 1.38 3.57 12.10
C SER A 247 2.77 2.95 12.28
N LEU A 248 2.87 1.81 12.98
CA LEU A 248 4.15 1.18 13.27
C LEU A 248 4.53 0.22 12.15
N TYR A 249 5.77 0.35 11.72
CA TYR A 249 6.33 -0.33 10.57
C TYR A 249 7.62 -1.05 10.96
N ALA A 250 7.72 -2.33 10.63
CA ALA A 250 8.91 -3.15 10.81
C ALA A 250 9.59 -3.36 9.45
N GLY A 251 10.70 -2.68 9.20
CA GLY A 251 11.62 -3.02 8.12
C GLY A 251 12.36 -4.32 8.47
N LEU A 252 12.29 -5.32 7.59
CA LEU A 252 12.86 -6.64 7.85
C LEU A 252 14.08 -6.95 6.98
N GLY A 253 14.50 -5.97 6.18
CA GLY A 253 15.65 -6.04 5.32
C GLY A 253 15.32 -6.20 3.85
N GLY A 254 16.35 -6.04 3.03
CA GLY A 254 16.25 -6.07 1.58
C GLY A 254 17.30 -6.97 0.93
N THR A 255 17.00 -7.44 -0.28
CA THR A 255 17.87 -8.36 -1.03
C THR A 255 17.85 -8.06 -2.52
N ASP A 256 18.96 -8.28 -3.19
CA ASP A 256 19.11 -8.24 -4.64
C ASP A 256 18.84 -9.60 -5.30
N ARG A 257 18.54 -10.63 -4.50
CA ARG A 257 18.33 -12.01 -4.96
C ARG A 257 16.92 -12.49 -4.69
N PRO A 258 16.38 -13.33 -5.58
CA PRO A 258 15.14 -14.03 -5.29
C PRO A 258 15.31 -14.89 -4.03
N THR A 259 14.38 -14.78 -3.10
CA THR A 259 14.52 -15.44 -1.80
C THR A 259 13.18 -16.00 -1.30
N ALA A 260 13.29 -16.92 -0.34
CA ALA A 260 12.17 -17.44 0.42
C ALA A 260 12.54 -17.37 1.91
N THR A 261 11.84 -16.55 2.67
CA THR A 261 12.08 -16.33 4.10
C THR A 261 10.82 -16.60 4.90
N THR A 262 10.94 -16.68 6.22
CA THR A 262 9.79 -16.76 7.12
C THR A 262 9.84 -15.60 8.10
N VAL A 263 8.74 -14.86 8.17
CA VAL A 263 8.52 -13.86 9.23
C VAL A 263 7.64 -14.48 10.30
N PHE A 264 8.16 -14.55 11.53
CA PHE A 264 7.38 -14.95 12.70
C PHE A 264 6.68 -13.72 13.27
N ALA A 265 5.36 -13.64 13.10
CA ALA A 265 4.56 -12.47 13.46
C ALA A 265 3.62 -12.76 14.63
N SER A 266 3.42 -11.78 15.51
CA SER A 266 2.37 -11.90 16.54
C SER A 266 0.98 -11.97 15.89
N PRO A 267 -0.01 -12.64 16.52
CA PRO A 267 -1.39 -12.71 16.03
C PRO A 267 -1.96 -11.31 15.79
N GLY A 268 -2.77 -11.16 14.74
CA GLY A 268 -3.37 -9.89 14.33
C GLY A 268 -3.47 -9.77 12.83
N THR A 269 -3.85 -8.60 12.36
CA THR A 269 -3.87 -8.28 10.92
C THR A 269 -2.62 -7.48 10.56
N TRP A 270 -1.92 -7.96 9.55
CA TRP A 270 -0.70 -7.37 9.03
C TRP A 270 -0.84 -7.03 7.56
N ASP A 271 -0.28 -5.90 7.18
CA ASP A 271 0.02 -5.58 5.80
C ASP A 271 1.48 -5.96 5.54
N VAL A 272 1.67 -7.03 4.77
CA VAL A 272 3.00 -7.50 4.37
C VAL A 272 3.35 -6.80 3.07
N ARG A 273 4.39 -5.99 3.11
CA ARG A 273 4.82 -5.15 2.00
C ARG A 273 6.14 -5.62 1.45
N VAL A 274 6.22 -5.70 0.13
CA VAL A 274 7.48 -5.86 -0.59
C VAL A 274 7.59 -4.74 -1.60
N SER A 275 8.61 -3.90 -1.44
CA SER A 275 8.96 -2.85 -2.38
C SER A 275 10.07 -3.35 -3.31
N SER A 276 10.07 -2.88 -4.54
CA SER A 276 11.02 -3.23 -5.57
C SER A 276 11.72 -1.97 -6.08
N SER A 277 13.05 -1.96 -6.02
CA SER A 277 13.85 -0.82 -6.45
C SER A 277 14.92 -1.25 -7.44
N ALA A 278 15.29 -0.37 -8.36
CA ALA A 278 16.36 -0.60 -9.32
C ALA A 278 17.34 0.57 -9.33
N PRO A 279 18.64 0.32 -9.59
CA PRO A 279 19.61 1.39 -9.76
C PRO A 279 19.32 2.16 -11.05
N THR A 280 19.42 3.47 -10.98
CA THR A 280 19.37 4.35 -12.15
C THR A 280 20.74 4.41 -12.84
N LYS A 281 20.78 4.99 -14.03
CA LYS A 281 22.03 5.27 -14.75
C LYS A 281 22.97 6.20 -14.00
N THR A 282 22.43 7.02 -13.10
CA THR A 282 23.19 7.94 -12.22
C THR A 282 23.65 7.30 -10.92
N GLY A 283 23.28 6.02 -10.67
CA GLY A 283 23.66 5.27 -9.46
C GLY A 283 22.70 5.48 -8.28
N GLU A 284 21.65 6.28 -8.44
CA GLU A 284 20.58 6.38 -7.47
C GLU A 284 19.69 5.14 -7.50
N THR A 285 18.96 4.89 -6.43
CA THR A 285 18.00 3.78 -6.36
C THR A 285 16.59 4.32 -6.41
N TRP A 286 15.80 3.85 -7.39
CA TRP A 286 14.39 4.21 -7.52
C TRP A 286 13.48 3.04 -7.21
N ASN A 287 12.39 3.31 -6.49
CA ASN A 287 11.33 2.36 -6.26
C ASN A 287 10.52 2.20 -7.56
N ILE A 288 10.42 0.99 -8.07
CA ILE A 288 9.72 0.66 -9.33
C ILE A 288 8.45 -0.15 -9.10
N GLY A 289 8.06 -0.38 -7.86
CA GLY A 289 6.81 -1.02 -7.50
C GLY A 289 6.75 -1.43 -6.03
N SER A 290 5.56 -1.35 -5.47
CA SER A 290 5.27 -1.83 -4.11
C SER A 290 4.04 -2.70 -4.12
N TYR A 291 4.12 -3.87 -3.52
CA TYR A 291 3.02 -4.82 -3.41
C TYR A 291 2.65 -5.02 -1.94
N PHE A 292 1.35 -5.08 -1.68
CA PHE A 292 0.79 -5.18 -0.36
C PHE A 292 -0.08 -6.43 -0.24
N ALA A 293 0.06 -7.14 0.86
CA ALA A 293 -0.75 -8.31 1.13
C ALA A 293 -1.30 -8.26 2.56
N LYS A 294 -2.55 -7.84 2.70
CA LYS A 294 -3.23 -7.88 3.99
C LYS A 294 -3.51 -9.31 4.41
N ARG A 295 -3.03 -9.71 5.60
CA ARG A 295 -3.24 -11.05 6.18
C ARG A 295 -3.59 -10.96 7.66
N THR A 296 -4.68 -11.61 8.05
CA THR A 296 -4.96 -11.89 9.46
C THR A 296 -4.32 -13.22 9.81
N VAL A 297 -3.43 -13.20 10.79
CA VAL A 297 -2.64 -14.36 11.21
C VAL A 297 -2.95 -14.76 12.65
N ALA A 298 -2.90 -16.07 12.93
CA ALA A 298 -3.17 -16.65 14.24
C ALA A 298 -1.94 -17.44 14.74
N ALA A 299 -1.77 -17.51 16.05
CA ALA A 299 -0.69 -18.23 16.70
C ALA A 299 -0.58 -19.68 16.20
N GLY A 300 0.65 -20.16 15.99
CA GLY A 300 0.97 -21.51 15.55
C GLY A 300 0.54 -21.86 14.12
N LYS A 301 -0.03 -20.91 13.36
CA LYS A 301 -0.46 -21.16 11.98
C LYS A 301 0.59 -20.69 10.97
N THR A 302 0.60 -21.34 9.79
CA THR A 302 1.49 -21.00 8.68
C THR A 302 0.70 -20.41 7.53
N TYR A 303 1.22 -19.33 6.94
CA TYR A 303 0.66 -18.60 5.80
C TYR A 303 1.72 -18.47 4.71
N GLY A 304 1.29 -18.47 3.44
CA GLY A 304 2.18 -18.28 2.30
C GLY A 304 1.83 -17.01 1.53
N LEU A 305 2.85 -16.25 1.13
CA LEU A 305 2.76 -15.08 0.25
C LEU A 305 3.86 -15.17 -0.80
N ASN A 306 3.51 -15.00 -2.07
CA ASN A 306 4.46 -15.00 -3.17
C ASN A 306 4.35 -13.66 -3.90
N PHE A 307 5.43 -12.90 -3.89
CA PHE A 307 5.55 -11.62 -4.56
C PHE A 307 6.38 -11.74 -5.84
N PHE A 308 6.20 -10.82 -6.75
CA PHE A 308 6.82 -10.77 -8.07
C PHE A 308 6.49 -11.99 -8.93
N ASN A 309 5.21 -12.40 -8.90
CA ASN A 309 4.75 -13.46 -9.79
C ASN A 309 4.66 -12.93 -11.23
N SER A 310 5.24 -13.65 -12.18
CA SER A 310 4.88 -13.48 -13.59
C SER A 310 3.51 -14.12 -13.83
N ALA A 311 2.72 -13.80 -14.83
CA ALA A 311 2.94 -12.83 -15.89
C ALA A 311 2.36 -11.48 -15.49
N TRP A 312 3.22 -10.45 -15.42
CA TRP A 312 2.76 -9.10 -15.15
C TRP A 312 1.90 -8.59 -16.30
N GLY A 313 0.65 -8.30 -16.01
CA GLY A 313 -0.36 -7.88 -16.96
C GLY A 313 -1.22 -6.75 -16.41
N PRO A 314 -2.35 -6.41 -17.07
CA PRO A 314 -3.24 -5.35 -16.59
C PRO A 314 -3.68 -5.57 -15.14
N SER A 315 -3.84 -4.50 -14.36
CA SER A 315 -4.44 -4.53 -13.03
C SER A 315 -5.91 -4.96 -13.07
N ALA A 316 -6.56 -5.05 -11.92
CA ALA A 316 -7.97 -5.41 -11.85
C ALA A 316 -8.92 -4.31 -12.34
N GLN A 317 -8.40 -3.17 -12.80
CA GLN A 317 -9.20 -2.02 -13.25
C GLN A 317 -10.00 -2.36 -14.52
N LEU A 318 -11.27 -1.93 -14.54
CA LEU A 318 -12.17 -2.03 -15.69
C LEU A 318 -12.47 -0.65 -16.26
N PRO A 319 -12.78 -0.54 -17.57
CA PRO A 319 -13.38 0.68 -18.11
C PRO A 319 -14.70 0.99 -17.37
N VAL A 320 -14.92 2.25 -17.07
CA VAL A 320 -16.13 2.71 -16.40
C VAL A 320 -16.84 3.74 -17.27
N THR A 321 -18.18 3.80 -17.16
CA THR A 321 -18.97 4.90 -17.72
C THR A 321 -19.62 5.64 -16.57
N ILE A 322 -19.31 6.94 -16.41
CA ILE A 322 -19.85 7.80 -15.36
C ILE A 322 -20.52 9.00 -16.02
N ARG A 323 -21.81 9.19 -15.76
CA ARG A 323 -22.61 10.26 -16.37
C ARG A 323 -22.43 10.33 -17.89
N GLY A 324 -22.39 9.16 -18.54
CA GLY A 324 -22.20 9.04 -19.98
C GLY A 324 -20.76 9.28 -20.48
N ARG A 325 -19.77 9.36 -19.60
CA ARG A 325 -18.35 9.51 -19.96
C ARG A 325 -17.61 8.22 -19.68
N ILE A 326 -17.09 7.55 -20.71
CA ILE A 326 -16.16 6.43 -20.58
C ILE A 326 -14.84 6.98 -20.04
N SER A 327 -14.29 6.31 -19.04
CA SER A 327 -12.99 6.59 -18.43
C SER A 327 -12.18 5.31 -18.30
N PHE A 328 -10.89 5.37 -18.63
CA PHE A 328 -9.94 4.28 -18.46
C PHE A 328 -8.52 4.82 -18.25
N GLY A 329 -7.84 4.36 -17.18
CA GLY A 329 -6.42 4.67 -16.94
C GLY A 329 -5.53 3.84 -17.86
N LEU A 330 -4.53 4.48 -18.49
CA LEU A 330 -3.60 3.80 -19.39
C LEU A 330 -2.51 3.06 -18.63
N ASN A 331 -2.19 3.52 -17.43
CA ASN A 331 -1.16 2.98 -16.55
C ASN A 331 -1.66 1.67 -15.89
N GLU A 332 -0.90 1.07 -15.04
CA GLU A 332 -1.26 -0.19 -14.36
C GLU A 332 -1.39 -1.41 -15.31
N MET A 333 -0.55 -1.45 -16.32
CA MET A 333 -0.53 -2.55 -17.29
C MET A 333 0.46 -3.68 -16.95
N PHE A 334 1.12 -3.60 -15.78
CA PHE A 334 2.12 -4.58 -15.33
C PHE A 334 1.97 -4.94 -13.85
N ALA A 335 0.73 -5.21 -13.40
CA ALA A 335 0.45 -5.67 -12.06
C ALA A 335 0.91 -7.12 -11.84
N ASP A 336 1.36 -7.43 -10.62
CA ASP A 336 1.57 -8.83 -10.20
C ASP A 336 0.22 -9.56 -10.18
N PRO A 337 0.04 -10.64 -10.95
CA PRO A 337 -1.22 -11.36 -11.01
C PRO A 337 -1.61 -12.05 -9.70
N GLY A 338 -0.69 -12.16 -8.74
CA GLY A 338 -0.98 -12.59 -7.36
C GLY A 338 -1.71 -11.54 -6.55
N PHE A 339 -1.51 -10.25 -6.88
CA PHE A 339 -2.01 -9.07 -6.16
C PHE A 339 -2.63 -8.02 -7.10
N PRO A 340 -3.59 -8.36 -7.94
CA PRO A 340 -4.07 -7.45 -8.98
C PRO A 340 -4.89 -6.25 -8.46
N ARG A 341 -5.19 -6.21 -7.16
CA ARG A 341 -5.94 -5.14 -6.49
C ARG A 341 -5.12 -4.39 -5.46
N ASP A 342 -4.10 -5.02 -4.91
CA ASP A 342 -3.43 -4.63 -3.67
C ASP A 342 -1.94 -4.32 -3.92
N GLY A 343 -1.62 -3.70 -5.03
CA GLY A 343 -0.28 -3.27 -5.34
C GLY A 343 -0.30 -1.92 -6.04
N SER A 344 0.61 -1.05 -5.73
CA SER A 344 0.94 0.05 -6.61
C SER A 344 1.86 -0.50 -7.69
N VAL A 345 1.35 -0.53 -8.90
CA VAL A 345 2.20 -0.58 -10.08
C VAL A 345 2.67 0.84 -10.28
N GLU A 346 3.97 1.07 -10.23
CA GLU A 346 4.45 2.40 -10.58
C GLU A 346 4.15 2.66 -12.04
N GLY A 347 3.45 3.75 -12.28
CA GLY A 347 3.24 4.31 -13.59
C GLY A 347 4.59 4.63 -14.23
N GLY A 348 4.58 4.93 -15.50
CA GLY A 348 5.77 5.33 -16.23
C GLY A 348 5.97 4.57 -17.52
N ASP A 349 5.25 3.49 -17.72
CA ASP A 349 5.30 2.71 -18.95
C ASP A 349 4.67 3.48 -20.12
N LYS A 350 5.24 3.33 -21.31
CA LYS A 350 4.63 3.89 -22.53
C LYS A 350 3.37 3.11 -22.88
N ALA A 351 2.27 3.81 -23.10
CA ALA A 351 0.98 3.18 -23.40
C ALA A 351 0.24 3.89 -24.53
N VAL A 352 -0.54 3.12 -25.29
CA VAL A 352 -1.45 3.63 -26.31
C VAL A 352 -2.80 2.98 -26.13
N ALA A 353 -3.79 3.80 -25.77
CA ALA A 353 -5.19 3.41 -25.67
C ALA A 353 -6.00 3.92 -26.85
N THR A 354 -6.92 3.09 -27.32
CA THR A 354 -7.81 3.40 -28.43
C THR A 354 -9.23 2.94 -28.11
N LEU A 355 -10.21 3.75 -28.48
CA LEU A 355 -11.63 3.41 -28.33
C LEU A 355 -12.31 3.46 -29.69
N ASP A 356 -12.96 2.36 -30.07
CA ASP A 356 -13.69 2.23 -31.32
C ASP A 356 -15.19 2.04 -31.02
N PHE A 357 -16.05 2.61 -31.86
CA PHE A 357 -17.49 2.41 -31.89
C PHE A 357 -17.91 1.93 -33.27
N GLY A 358 -18.58 0.77 -33.37
CA GLY A 358 -18.99 0.19 -34.64
C GLY A 358 -17.80 -0.04 -35.60
N GLY A 359 -16.63 -0.36 -35.10
CA GLY A 359 -15.42 -0.59 -35.90
C GLY A 359 -14.65 0.68 -36.31
N LYS A 360 -15.17 1.89 -35.95
CA LYS A 360 -14.51 3.16 -36.27
C LYS A 360 -13.90 3.76 -35.00
N ARG A 361 -12.66 4.31 -35.11
CA ARG A 361 -11.98 5.03 -34.03
C ARG A 361 -12.75 6.28 -33.64
N VAL A 362 -13.13 6.38 -32.35
CA VAL A 362 -13.81 7.55 -31.79
C VAL A 362 -12.98 8.32 -30.77
N ALA A 363 -11.98 7.68 -30.16
CA ALA A 363 -11.01 8.32 -29.27
C ALA A 363 -9.69 7.54 -29.24
N GLY A 364 -8.64 8.25 -28.86
CA GLY A 364 -7.32 7.69 -28.58
C GLY A 364 -6.57 8.55 -27.57
N LYS A 365 -5.69 7.93 -26.82
CA LYS A 365 -4.79 8.61 -25.87
C LYS A 365 -3.46 7.87 -25.86
N GLN A 366 -2.38 8.61 -25.78
CA GLN A 366 -1.03 8.07 -25.64
C GLN A 366 -0.42 8.59 -24.35
N ASP A 367 0.25 7.69 -23.64
CA ASP A 367 1.20 8.00 -22.56
C ASP A 367 2.61 7.76 -23.10
N LYS A 368 3.45 8.79 -23.01
CA LYS A 368 4.86 8.73 -23.45
C LYS A 368 5.78 8.11 -22.42
N GLY A 369 5.24 7.79 -21.24
CA GLY A 369 5.95 7.27 -20.09
C GLY A 369 6.48 8.36 -19.17
N TRP A 370 6.37 8.15 -17.85
CA TRP A 370 6.85 9.06 -16.80
C TRP A 370 6.30 10.48 -16.88
N GLU A 371 5.07 10.61 -17.31
CA GLU A 371 4.33 11.84 -17.13
C GLU A 371 3.92 11.99 -15.65
N PRO A 372 3.96 13.21 -15.06
CA PRO A 372 3.70 13.43 -13.63
C PRO A 372 2.28 13.05 -13.20
N ASP A 373 1.34 13.01 -14.14
CA ASP A 373 -0.07 12.70 -13.88
C ASP A 373 -0.47 11.38 -14.53
N SER A 374 -1.35 10.65 -13.84
CA SER A 374 -1.96 9.44 -14.41
C SER A 374 -2.69 9.76 -15.71
N THR A 375 -2.29 9.12 -16.79
CA THR A 375 -2.88 9.34 -18.10
C THR A 375 -4.19 8.57 -18.25
N TYR A 376 -5.27 9.28 -18.55
CA TYR A 376 -6.58 8.69 -18.78
C TYR A 376 -7.07 8.93 -20.20
N LEU A 377 -7.71 7.90 -20.79
CA LEU A 377 -8.58 8.05 -21.94
C LEU A 377 -9.99 8.41 -21.45
N TYR A 378 -10.53 9.48 -21.98
CA TYR A 378 -11.90 9.91 -21.74
C TYR A 378 -12.68 10.03 -23.05
N TYR A 379 -13.96 9.62 -23.04
CA TYR A 379 -14.85 9.79 -24.19
C TYR A 379 -16.29 9.97 -23.74
N THR A 380 -16.95 11.02 -24.17
CA THR A 380 -18.41 11.22 -23.92
C THR A 380 -19.20 10.37 -24.90
N VAL A 381 -19.98 9.43 -24.37
CA VAL A 381 -20.80 8.49 -25.14
C VAL A 381 -21.93 9.24 -25.83
N LYS A 382 -21.91 9.26 -27.16
CA LYS A 382 -22.90 9.95 -28.00
C LYS A 382 -24.03 9.02 -28.46
N LYS A 383 -23.75 7.73 -28.61
CA LYS A 383 -24.69 6.71 -29.13
C LYS A 383 -24.64 5.44 -28.27
N ALA A 384 -25.79 4.82 -28.06
CA ALA A 384 -25.86 3.50 -27.45
C ALA A 384 -25.33 2.42 -28.42
N GLY A 385 -24.55 1.50 -27.89
CA GLY A 385 -24.03 0.37 -28.68
C GLY A 385 -22.71 -0.20 -28.20
N TRP A 386 -22.00 -0.87 -29.10
CA TRP A 386 -20.78 -1.58 -28.82
C TRP A 386 -19.54 -0.68 -28.93
N TYR A 387 -18.77 -0.68 -27.86
CA TYR A 387 -17.47 -0.02 -27.80
C TYR A 387 -16.37 -1.08 -27.64
N THR A 388 -15.24 -0.86 -28.29
CA THR A 388 -14.03 -1.68 -28.12
C THR A 388 -12.90 -0.78 -27.68
N LEU A 389 -12.42 -0.97 -26.44
CA LEU A 389 -11.27 -0.27 -25.90
C LEU A 389 -10.08 -1.23 -25.95
N THR A 390 -8.98 -0.80 -26.56
CA THR A 390 -7.70 -1.52 -26.56
C THR A 390 -6.64 -0.63 -25.95
N ASN A 391 -5.89 -1.16 -24.97
CA ASN A 391 -4.70 -0.53 -24.42
C ASN A 391 -3.50 -1.45 -24.56
N THR A 392 -2.41 -0.94 -25.07
CA THR A 392 -1.12 -1.64 -25.18
C THR A 392 -0.07 -0.81 -24.49
N ALA A 393 0.63 -1.40 -23.52
CA ALA A 393 1.71 -0.76 -22.82
C ALA A 393 3.03 -1.54 -22.99
N THR A 394 4.13 -0.80 -23.00
CA THR A 394 5.50 -1.33 -23.02
C THR A 394 6.24 -0.76 -21.84
N ARG A 395 6.98 -1.62 -21.12
CA ARG A 395 7.78 -1.19 -19.98
C ARG A 395 8.79 -0.13 -20.38
N TYR A 396 8.79 0.93 -19.63
CA TYR A 396 9.66 2.06 -19.85
C TYR A 396 9.99 2.78 -18.53
N TYR A 397 11.26 3.07 -18.34
CA TYR A 397 11.75 3.96 -17.29
C TYR A 397 12.94 4.73 -17.84
N PRO A 398 12.93 6.06 -17.87
CA PRO A 398 13.96 6.83 -18.58
C PRO A 398 15.37 6.60 -18.02
N GLU A 399 15.49 6.42 -16.71
CA GLU A 399 16.75 6.28 -15.99
C GLU A 399 17.20 4.82 -15.81
N ILE A 400 16.38 3.83 -16.19
CA ILE A 400 16.71 2.41 -16.00
C ILE A 400 16.88 1.72 -17.34
N THR A 401 17.96 0.95 -17.47
CA THR A 401 18.15 0.05 -18.61
C THR A 401 17.61 -1.33 -18.23
N PHE A 402 16.51 -1.73 -18.85
CA PHE A 402 15.96 -3.05 -18.66
C PHE A 402 16.79 -4.14 -19.37
N PRO A 403 17.04 -5.29 -18.74
CA PRO A 403 17.80 -6.38 -19.35
C PRO A 403 17.04 -6.99 -20.53
N SER A 404 17.77 -7.48 -21.53
CA SER A 404 17.20 -8.11 -22.73
C SER A 404 16.34 -9.36 -22.41
N GLY A 405 16.61 -10.04 -21.29
CA GLY A 405 15.85 -11.18 -20.79
C GLY A 405 14.62 -10.85 -19.97
N MET A 406 14.23 -9.58 -19.85
CA MET A 406 13.11 -9.13 -19.03
C MET A 406 11.79 -9.83 -19.40
N MET A 407 11.03 -10.25 -18.38
CA MET A 407 9.68 -10.80 -18.56
C MET A 407 8.63 -9.69 -18.68
N SER A 408 7.51 -10.00 -19.29
CA SER A 408 6.37 -9.10 -19.48
C SER A 408 6.79 -7.73 -20.04
N THR A 409 7.51 -7.75 -21.17
CA THR A 409 8.00 -6.53 -21.83
C THR A 409 6.86 -5.68 -22.38
N THR A 410 5.77 -6.32 -22.77
CA THR A 410 4.57 -5.68 -23.33
C THR A 410 3.34 -6.38 -22.78
N SER A 411 2.34 -5.59 -22.43
CA SER A 411 1.02 -6.06 -22.04
C SER A 411 -0.04 -5.38 -22.88
N ARG A 412 -1.08 -6.14 -23.27
CA ARG A 412 -2.22 -5.62 -24.04
C ARG A 412 -3.51 -6.11 -23.42
N VAL A 413 -4.49 -5.20 -23.31
CA VAL A 413 -5.86 -5.55 -22.96
C VAL A 413 -6.83 -5.00 -23.99
N THR A 414 -7.85 -5.79 -24.33
CA THR A 414 -8.97 -5.35 -25.15
C THR A 414 -10.27 -5.65 -24.40
N TYR A 415 -11.10 -4.64 -24.23
CA TYR A 415 -12.45 -4.72 -23.67
C TYR A 415 -13.46 -4.42 -24.75
N ARG A 416 -14.41 -5.35 -25.00
CA ARG A 416 -15.58 -5.07 -25.82
C ARG A 416 -16.83 -5.09 -24.95
N PHE A 417 -17.55 -3.98 -24.88
CA PHE A 417 -18.68 -3.79 -23.98
C PHE A 417 -19.73 -2.85 -24.57
N GLN A 418 -20.95 -2.90 -24.03
CA GLN A 418 -21.99 -1.96 -24.38
C GLN A 418 -21.97 -0.75 -23.45
N SER A 419 -22.22 0.43 -24.01
CA SER A 419 -22.45 1.67 -23.26
C SER A 419 -23.53 2.52 -23.94
N LYS A 420 -24.05 3.51 -23.22
CA LYS A 420 -25.07 4.45 -23.71
C LYS A 420 -24.89 5.83 -23.06
N PRO A 421 -25.45 6.90 -23.65
CA PRO A 421 -25.49 8.21 -23.02
C PRO A 421 -26.05 8.14 -21.59
N ASN A 422 -25.51 8.98 -20.69
CA ASN A 422 -25.91 9.09 -19.28
C ASN A 422 -25.78 7.82 -18.43
N ALA A 423 -25.10 6.78 -18.93
CA ALA A 423 -24.83 5.58 -18.14
C ALA A 423 -23.82 5.89 -17.02
N SER A 424 -23.93 5.14 -15.90
CA SER A 424 -22.94 5.13 -14.82
C SER A 424 -22.76 3.70 -14.34
N ALA A 425 -21.87 2.95 -15.00
CA ALA A 425 -21.65 1.54 -14.71
C ALA A 425 -20.25 1.09 -15.13
N LEU A 426 -19.77 0.00 -14.51
CA LEU A 426 -18.63 -0.76 -15.01
C LEU A 426 -18.97 -1.37 -16.37
N ALA A 427 -17.97 -1.53 -17.23
CA ALA A 427 -18.09 -2.39 -18.41
C ALA A 427 -18.62 -3.76 -18.02
N GLY A 428 -19.53 -4.32 -18.84
CA GLY A 428 -20.17 -5.63 -18.60
C GLY A 428 -19.25 -6.83 -18.83
N VAL A 429 -18.01 -6.75 -18.38
CA VAL A 429 -16.94 -7.77 -18.57
C VAL A 429 -16.16 -7.98 -17.27
N TYR A 430 -15.23 -8.92 -17.27
CA TYR A 430 -14.26 -9.14 -16.20
C TYR A 430 -12.89 -8.56 -16.59
N SER A 431 -12.09 -8.11 -15.63
CA SER A 431 -10.64 -8.09 -15.79
C SER A 431 -10.11 -9.51 -15.64
N ALA A 432 -9.08 -9.87 -16.40
CA ALA A 432 -8.52 -11.23 -16.40
C ALA A 432 -7.01 -11.18 -16.07
N HIS A 433 -6.60 -12.02 -15.11
CA HIS A 433 -5.22 -12.09 -14.64
C HIS A 433 -4.69 -13.52 -14.81
N LEU A 434 -3.44 -13.61 -15.26
CA LEU A 434 -2.78 -14.85 -15.62
C LEU A 434 -1.69 -15.14 -14.57
N LEU A 435 -1.90 -16.13 -13.71
CA LEU A 435 -0.95 -16.52 -12.67
C LEU A 435 -0.35 -17.91 -12.97
N PRO A 436 0.81 -18.00 -13.64
CA PRO A 436 1.54 -19.25 -13.78
C PRO A 436 1.95 -19.81 -12.42
N THR A 437 1.70 -21.09 -12.18
CA THR A 437 2.03 -21.79 -10.94
C THR A 437 3.23 -22.72 -11.12
N GLY A 438 3.95 -23.02 -10.03
CA GLY A 438 5.08 -23.97 -10.09
C GLY A 438 6.34 -23.43 -10.76
N LEU A 439 6.43 -22.11 -10.98
CA LEU A 439 7.64 -21.49 -11.51
C LEU A 439 8.73 -21.40 -10.44
N SER A 440 9.98 -21.43 -10.90
CA SER A 440 11.16 -21.17 -10.04
C SER A 440 11.14 -19.76 -9.43
N LEU A 441 12.06 -19.48 -8.52
CA LEU A 441 12.26 -18.14 -7.96
C LEU A 441 12.64 -17.10 -9.04
N THR A 442 13.12 -17.54 -10.19
CA THR A 442 13.42 -16.67 -11.34
C THR A 442 12.29 -16.60 -12.38
N ASN A 443 11.08 -17.02 -11.98
CA ASN A 443 9.89 -17.07 -12.86
C ASN A 443 10.08 -17.89 -14.14
N LYS A 444 10.78 -19.03 -14.04
CA LYS A 444 11.00 -19.95 -15.15
C LYS A 444 10.28 -21.28 -14.91
N ALA A 445 9.74 -21.85 -15.98
CA ALA A 445 9.24 -23.22 -16.05
C ALA A 445 10.29 -24.13 -16.69
N LYS A 446 10.22 -25.44 -16.39
CA LYS A 446 11.06 -26.44 -17.05
C LYS A 446 10.55 -26.70 -18.47
N ALA A 447 11.47 -26.71 -19.45
CA ALA A 447 11.14 -27.11 -20.82
C ALA A 447 10.56 -28.52 -20.86
N GLY A 448 9.58 -28.77 -21.73
CA GLY A 448 8.87 -30.06 -21.88
C GLY A 448 7.88 -30.37 -20.74
N SER A 449 7.80 -29.56 -19.68
CA SER A 449 6.79 -29.73 -18.63
C SER A 449 5.48 -29.01 -18.97
N THR A 450 4.44 -29.21 -18.16
CA THR A 450 3.18 -28.47 -18.25
C THR A 450 3.09 -27.46 -17.10
N THR A 451 2.89 -26.18 -17.44
CA THR A 451 2.59 -25.12 -16.47
C THR A 451 1.09 -24.90 -16.40
N LYS A 452 0.53 -24.96 -15.18
CA LYS A 452 -0.84 -24.55 -14.89
C LYS A 452 -0.85 -23.03 -14.72
N VAL A 453 -1.56 -22.32 -15.59
CA VAL A 453 -1.73 -20.86 -15.50
C VAL A 453 -3.12 -20.59 -14.94
N ALA A 454 -3.22 -20.19 -13.67
CA ALA A 454 -4.51 -19.83 -13.08
C ALA A 454 -5.06 -18.55 -13.76
N ILE A 455 -6.33 -18.61 -14.20
CA ILE A 455 -7.04 -17.49 -14.78
C ILE A 455 -8.00 -16.95 -13.72
N ARG A 456 -7.72 -15.76 -13.22
CA ARG A 456 -8.52 -15.09 -12.20
C ARG A 456 -9.33 -13.97 -12.84
N LEU A 457 -10.63 -13.95 -12.58
CA LEU A 457 -11.56 -12.97 -13.14
C LEU A 457 -12.06 -12.05 -12.01
N TYR A 458 -11.95 -10.76 -12.20
CA TYR A 458 -12.38 -9.75 -11.21
C TYR A 458 -13.32 -8.73 -11.83
N ARG A 459 -14.14 -8.12 -10.97
CA ARG A 459 -14.91 -6.92 -11.28
C ARG A 459 -14.61 -5.88 -10.21
N SER A 460 -13.80 -4.91 -10.56
CA SER A 460 -13.46 -3.82 -9.65
C SER A 460 -13.32 -2.50 -10.40
N THR A 461 -13.47 -1.41 -9.66
CA THR A 461 -13.17 -0.06 -10.08
C THR A 461 -12.53 0.70 -8.93
N VAL A 462 -11.69 1.66 -9.27
CA VAL A 462 -11.18 2.66 -8.32
C VAL A 462 -12.14 3.85 -8.18
N ASP A 463 -13.14 3.95 -9.07
CA ASP A 463 -14.09 5.06 -9.09
C ASP A 463 -15.35 4.71 -8.26
N PRO A 464 -15.59 5.42 -7.13
CA PRO A 464 -16.72 5.14 -6.24
C PRO A 464 -18.08 5.45 -6.87
N ASP A 465 -18.14 6.31 -7.89
CA ASP A 465 -19.38 6.68 -8.58
C ASP A 465 -19.81 5.65 -9.64
N ALA A 466 -18.91 4.72 -9.99
CA ALA A 466 -19.23 3.67 -10.95
C ALA A 466 -20.03 2.54 -10.31
N LYS A 467 -21.25 2.32 -10.77
CA LYS A 467 -22.11 1.21 -10.33
C LYS A 467 -21.52 -0.12 -10.80
N ARG A 468 -21.35 -1.06 -9.87
CA ARG A 468 -20.84 -2.40 -10.19
C ARG A 468 -21.80 -3.18 -11.09
N GLY A 469 -23.09 -3.11 -10.84
CA GLY A 469 -24.10 -3.95 -11.48
C GLY A 469 -23.98 -5.43 -11.05
N THR A 470 -24.75 -6.29 -11.70
CA THR A 470 -24.66 -7.76 -11.54
C THR A 470 -23.43 -8.31 -12.26
N ASP A 471 -22.86 -9.39 -11.75
CA ASP A 471 -21.74 -10.07 -12.40
C ASP A 471 -22.20 -10.72 -13.69
N PRO A 472 -21.55 -10.45 -14.84
CA PRO A 472 -21.97 -11.02 -16.11
C PRO A 472 -21.72 -12.53 -16.13
N LYS A 473 -22.63 -13.30 -16.73
CA LYS A 473 -22.47 -14.76 -16.89
C LYS A 473 -21.36 -15.07 -17.89
N LEU A 474 -20.29 -15.73 -17.43
CA LEU A 474 -19.22 -16.20 -18.31
C LEU A 474 -19.79 -17.26 -19.29
N SER A 475 -19.64 -17.05 -20.60
CA SER A 475 -20.11 -17.96 -21.64
C SER A 475 -18.98 -18.78 -22.27
N LYS A 476 -17.78 -18.18 -22.42
CA LYS A 476 -16.62 -18.86 -23.00
C LYS A 476 -15.32 -18.32 -22.41
N LEU A 477 -14.38 -19.22 -22.13
CA LEU A 477 -13.02 -18.90 -21.73
C LEU A 477 -12.04 -19.65 -22.63
N THR A 478 -11.16 -18.92 -23.31
CA THR A 478 -10.15 -19.49 -24.20
C THR A 478 -8.77 -18.98 -23.82
N ALA A 479 -7.76 -19.82 -24.01
CA ALA A 479 -6.38 -19.47 -23.79
C ALA A 479 -5.51 -19.90 -24.97
N GLN A 480 -4.48 -19.12 -25.25
CA GLN A 480 -3.47 -19.39 -26.26
C GLN A 480 -2.08 -19.11 -25.70
N MET A 481 -1.08 -19.80 -26.19
CA MET A 481 0.33 -19.52 -25.93
C MET A 481 1.07 -19.26 -27.23
N SER A 482 2.14 -18.49 -27.15
CA SER A 482 3.06 -18.26 -28.27
C SER A 482 4.50 -18.53 -27.82
N PRO A 483 5.27 -19.35 -28.56
CA PRO A 483 6.67 -19.60 -28.27
C PRO A 483 7.63 -18.54 -28.87
N ASP A 484 7.12 -17.66 -29.73
CA ASP A 484 7.87 -16.76 -30.63
C ASP A 484 7.46 -15.28 -30.47
N SER A 485 7.18 -14.88 -29.24
CA SER A 485 6.82 -13.49 -28.88
C SER A 485 5.56 -12.97 -29.60
N GLY A 486 4.59 -13.85 -29.88
CA GLY A 486 3.29 -13.46 -30.43
C GLY A 486 3.20 -13.53 -31.97
N GLN A 487 4.21 -14.07 -32.66
CA GLN A 487 4.14 -14.28 -34.11
C GLN A 487 3.18 -15.41 -34.45
N THR A 488 3.25 -16.54 -33.73
CA THR A 488 2.32 -17.65 -33.88
C THR A 488 1.62 -17.95 -32.54
N TRP A 489 0.36 -18.32 -32.61
CA TRP A 489 -0.47 -18.65 -31.45
C TRP A 489 -1.04 -20.04 -31.52
N ARG A 490 -0.92 -20.79 -30.42
CA ARG A 490 -1.48 -22.14 -30.28
C ARG A 490 -2.52 -22.14 -29.17
N THR A 491 -3.70 -22.71 -29.46
CA THR A 491 -4.73 -22.91 -28.43
C THR A 491 -4.23 -23.91 -27.38
N VAL A 492 -4.45 -23.58 -26.10
CA VAL A 492 -4.14 -24.46 -24.97
C VAL A 492 -5.43 -24.86 -24.25
N PRO A 493 -5.51 -26.09 -23.70
CA PRO A 493 -6.69 -26.54 -22.96
C PRO A 493 -6.96 -25.64 -21.76
N VAL A 494 -8.25 -25.35 -21.52
CA VAL A 494 -8.70 -24.63 -20.31
C VAL A 494 -9.58 -25.57 -19.49
N GLN A 495 -9.24 -25.75 -18.22
CA GLN A 495 -9.92 -26.66 -17.30
C GLN A 495 -10.30 -25.92 -16.01
N LYS A 496 -11.41 -26.33 -15.39
CA LYS A 496 -11.81 -25.81 -14.07
C LYS A 496 -11.48 -26.85 -13.00
N ILE A 497 -10.57 -26.51 -12.09
CA ILE A 497 -10.10 -27.41 -11.03
C ILE A 497 -10.33 -26.71 -9.69
N GLY A 498 -11.06 -27.32 -8.77
CA GLY A 498 -11.33 -26.71 -7.44
C GLY A 498 -11.94 -25.30 -7.52
N GLY A 499 -12.82 -25.04 -8.49
CA GLY A 499 -13.43 -23.73 -8.68
C GLY A 499 -12.60 -22.70 -9.47
N THR A 500 -11.32 -22.94 -9.68
CA THR A 500 -10.39 -22.05 -10.42
C THR A 500 -10.20 -22.54 -11.85
N TRP A 501 -10.18 -21.61 -12.80
CA TRP A 501 -9.86 -21.89 -14.20
C TRP A 501 -8.35 -21.92 -14.42
N TYR A 502 -7.86 -22.92 -15.17
CA TYR A 502 -6.45 -23.06 -15.52
C TYR A 502 -6.28 -23.26 -17.03
N ALA A 503 -5.36 -22.51 -17.62
CA ALA A 503 -4.81 -22.85 -18.92
C ALA A 503 -3.63 -23.81 -18.72
N MET A 504 -3.63 -24.93 -19.46
CA MET A 504 -2.64 -26.01 -19.35
C MET A 504 -1.59 -25.83 -20.45
N VAL A 505 -0.50 -25.14 -20.14
CA VAL A 505 0.53 -24.74 -21.11
C VAL A 505 1.65 -25.78 -21.16
N SER A 506 1.79 -26.50 -22.28
CA SER A 506 2.97 -27.32 -22.54
C SER A 506 4.15 -26.43 -22.92
N ASN A 507 5.19 -26.46 -22.09
CA ASN A 507 6.33 -25.54 -22.20
C ASN A 507 7.25 -25.94 -23.37
N PRO A 508 7.39 -25.12 -24.42
CA PRO A 508 8.27 -25.41 -25.54
C PRO A 508 9.75 -25.20 -25.17
N LYS A 509 10.64 -25.66 -26.04
CA LYS A 509 12.08 -25.33 -25.96
C LYS A 509 12.31 -23.94 -26.54
N THR A 510 12.15 -22.91 -25.74
CA THR A 510 12.32 -21.48 -26.08
C THR A 510 12.79 -20.71 -24.84
N SER A 511 13.10 -19.44 -24.96
CA SER A 511 13.53 -18.62 -23.81
C SER A 511 12.37 -18.14 -22.93
N ALA A 512 11.20 -17.90 -23.51
CA ALA A 512 10.01 -17.43 -22.82
C ALA A 512 8.75 -17.70 -23.67
N VAL A 513 7.59 -17.71 -23.03
CA VAL A 513 6.29 -17.83 -23.71
C VAL A 513 5.47 -16.57 -23.54
N ALA A 514 4.69 -16.20 -24.55
CA ALA A 514 3.60 -15.24 -24.42
C ALA A 514 2.28 -15.96 -24.13
N LEU A 515 1.38 -15.31 -23.41
CA LEU A 515 0.06 -15.82 -23.06
C LEU A 515 -1.03 -14.87 -23.54
N LYS A 516 -2.13 -15.43 -24.04
CA LYS A 516 -3.35 -14.70 -24.39
C LYS A 516 -4.55 -15.44 -23.82
N VAL A 517 -5.43 -14.72 -23.16
CA VAL A 517 -6.70 -15.24 -22.62
C VAL A 517 -7.84 -14.34 -23.03
N ARG A 518 -8.96 -14.95 -23.49
CA ARG A 518 -10.20 -14.23 -23.74
C ARG A 518 -11.32 -14.81 -22.88
N ALA A 519 -11.94 -13.94 -22.08
CA ALA A 519 -13.14 -14.23 -21.30
C ALA A 519 -14.34 -13.54 -21.96
N THR A 520 -15.24 -14.34 -22.57
CA THR A 520 -16.46 -13.87 -23.21
C THR A 520 -17.64 -14.12 -22.26
N VAL A 521 -18.51 -13.14 -22.13
CA VAL A 521 -19.73 -13.23 -21.31
C VAL A 521 -20.96 -13.36 -22.18
N ALA A 522 -22.09 -13.75 -21.59
CA ALA A 522 -23.38 -13.78 -22.26
C ALA A 522 -23.69 -12.40 -22.91
N GLY A 523 -24.23 -12.42 -24.14
CA GLY A 523 -24.45 -11.20 -24.91
C GLY A 523 -23.25 -10.75 -25.77
N GLY A 524 -22.08 -11.42 -25.69
CA GLY A 524 -20.96 -11.21 -26.61
C GLY A 524 -19.97 -10.12 -26.22
N ALA A 525 -20.07 -9.55 -25.01
CA ALA A 525 -19.02 -8.72 -24.45
C ALA A 525 -17.81 -9.62 -24.06
N TYR A 526 -16.60 -9.08 -24.12
CA TYR A 526 -15.41 -9.84 -23.74
C TYR A 526 -14.27 -8.96 -23.24
N THR A 527 -13.37 -9.60 -22.51
CA THR A 527 -12.03 -9.11 -22.25
C THR A 527 -11.02 -10.07 -22.86
N GLU A 528 -10.02 -9.52 -23.53
CA GLU A 528 -8.85 -10.27 -23.99
C GLU A 528 -7.59 -9.63 -23.40
N VAL A 529 -6.78 -10.43 -22.71
CA VAL A 529 -5.48 -10.03 -22.16
C VAL A 529 -4.37 -10.78 -22.88
N THR A 530 -3.34 -10.08 -23.30
CA THR A 530 -2.11 -10.65 -23.86
C THR A 530 -0.91 -10.13 -23.06
N VAL A 531 -0.08 -11.05 -22.57
CA VAL A 531 1.18 -10.73 -21.92
C VAL A 531 2.31 -11.36 -22.72
N PHE A 532 3.17 -10.52 -23.30
CA PHE A 532 4.32 -10.96 -24.07
C PHE A 532 5.47 -11.30 -23.10
N ARG A 533 6.20 -12.40 -23.38
CA ARG A 533 7.21 -12.94 -22.46
C ARG A 533 6.66 -13.12 -21.04
N ALA A 534 5.50 -13.75 -20.94
CA ALA A 534 4.73 -13.90 -19.70
C ALA A 534 5.54 -14.61 -18.59
N TYR A 535 6.29 -15.67 -18.93
CA TYR A 535 7.27 -16.32 -18.05
C TYR A 535 8.38 -16.96 -18.87
N GLY A 536 9.51 -17.21 -18.20
CA GLY A 536 10.69 -17.83 -18.83
C GLY A 536 10.59 -19.35 -18.92
N ILE A 537 11.40 -19.93 -19.81
CA ILE A 537 11.67 -21.36 -19.90
C ILE A 537 13.16 -21.58 -19.62
N GLY A 538 13.48 -22.58 -18.80
CA GLY A 538 14.89 -22.88 -18.47
C GLY A 538 15.09 -24.16 -17.70
#